data_89cfd498b4cb089f832d5d6d2b33bf09
#
_entry.id   89cfd498b4cb089f832d5d6d2b33bf09
#
_cell.length_a   1.000
_cell.length_b   1.000
_cell.length_c   1.000
_cell.angle_alpha   90.00
_cell.angle_beta   90.00
_cell.angle_gamma   90.00
#
_symmetry.space_group_name_H-M   'P 1'
#
loop_
_entity.id
_entity.type
_entity.pdbx_description
1 polymer ?
#
loop_
_entity_poly.entity_id
_entity_poly.type
_entity_poly.pdbx_seq_one_letter_code
_entity_poly.pdbx_strand_id
1 'polypeptide(L)'
;STGLVGSEMCIRDRFITISNSQAVKWMSIGNLHNWYSAAGCEIEIGRTGQISDQQDGLRWPAFYRVQDNQAAKGLWLGAKNFYDPVVEKEYEHKVVHAGPRHLDIVGETIPLELTMYGRYDHPNVFVDGDPSTNLQYLDEVDFVDPDLPSDRKIYNEVQTSMGVKMKRTIYSFSHPEHQNYHIQEYVFINNGCFNKDCDIEYQQTIEGFQVYLQ
;
A
#
# COMPACT_ATOMS: atom_id res chain seq x y z
N SER A 1 -6.41 45.93 10.14
CA SER A 1 -5.44 45.16 9.40
C SER A 1 -5.71 43.69 9.61
N THR A 2 -6.51 43.13 8.74
CA THR A 2 -6.92 41.73 8.75
C THR A 2 -5.89 40.92 7.97
N GLY A 3 -5.09 40.11 8.70
CA GLY A 3 -4.19 39.11 8.11
C GLY A 3 -5.04 37.97 7.55
N LEU A 4 -4.97 37.75 6.27
CA LEU A 4 -5.43 36.55 5.60
C LEU A 4 -4.53 35.38 6.01
N VAL A 5 -5.06 34.51 6.82
CA VAL A 5 -4.50 33.15 7.00
C VAL A 5 -4.82 32.41 5.71
N GLY A 6 -3.78 32.04 4.96
CA GLY A 6 -3.92 31.25 3.76
C GLY A 6 -4.59 29.92 4.10
N SER A 7 -5.79 29.74 3.55
CA SER A 7 -6.44 28.44 3.54
C SER A 7 -5.56 27.48 2.72
N GLU A 8 -4.93 26.53 3.37
CA GLU A 8 -4.51 25.32 2.71
C GLU A 8 -5.76 24.71 2.08
N MET A 9 -5.84 24.85 0.78
CA MET A 9 -6.88 24.26 -0.01
C MET A 9 -6.70 22.75 0.09
N CYS A 10 -7.41 22.13 1.04
CA CYS A 10 -7.58 20.69 1.06
C CYS A 10 -8.14 20.28 -0.31
N ILE A 11 -7.30 19.71 -1.14
CA ILE A 11 -7.73 18.95 -2.33
C ILE A 11 -8.35 17.65 -1.78
N ARG A 12 -9.55 17.81 -1.20
CA ARG A 12 -10.28 16.73 -0.53
C ARG A 12 -11.19 15.95 -1.48
N ASP A 13 -11.19 16.29 -2.77
CA ASP A 13 -12.26 15.84 -3.68
C ASP A 13 -11.91 14.65 -4.58
N ARG A 14 -10.83 13.91 -4.29
CA ARG A 14 -10.50 12.66 -5.03
C ARG A 14 -9.95 11.56 -4.15
N PHE A 15 -10.43 11.40 -2.94
CA PHE A 15 -10.20 10.15 -2.24
C PHE A 15 -11.09 9.09 -2.88
N ILE A 16 -10.47 8.21 -3.67
CA ILE A 16 -11.06 6.90 -3.93
C ILE A 16 -11.13 6.26 -2.56
N THR A 17 -12.29 6.35 -1.94
CA THR A 17 -12.55 5.68 -0.67
C THR A 17 -12.43 4.19 -0.98
N ILE A 18 -11.29 3.59 -0.62
CA ILE A 18 -11.12 2.16 -0.73
C ILE A 18 -12.13 1.57 0.24
N SER A 19 -13.28 1.19 -0.29
CA SER A 19 -14.35 0.55 0.48
C SER A 19 -14.00 -0.88 0.84
N ASN A 20 -12.86 -1.40 0.32
CA ASN A 20 -12.44 -2.78 0.47
C ASN A 20 -10.99 -2.85 0.95
N SER A 21 -10.79 -3.40 2.15
CA SER A 21 -9.46 -3.73 2.71
C SER A 21 -8.67 -4.70 1.84
N GLN A 22 -9.33 -5.37 0.92
CA GLN A 22 -8.77 -6.34 -0.03
C GLN A 22 -8.29 -5.71 -1.36
N ALA A 23 -8.38 -4.39 -1.53
CA ALA A 23 -7.86 -3.75 -2.75
C ALA A 23 -6.36 -4.02 -2.91
N VAL A 24 -5.97 -4.39 -4.12
CA VAL A 24 -4.60 -4.76 -4.47
C VAL A 24 -4.17 -4.07 -5.76
N LYS A 25 -2.88 -3.81 -5.89
CA LYS A 25 -2.27 -3.29 -7.12
C LYS A 25 -1.11 -4.19 -7.55
N TRP A 26 -1.06 -4.49 -8.83
CA TRP A 26 0.01 -5.25 -9.46
C TRP A 26 1.06 -4.30 -10.03
N MET A 27 2.29 -4.36 -9.52
CA MET A 27 3.42 -3.59 -10.03
C MET A 27 4.18 -4.48 -11.03
N SER A 28 3.96 -4.26 -12.33
CA SER A 28 4.48 -5.08 -13.42
C SER A 28 5.48 -4.35 -14.33
N ILE A 29 6.30 -3.49 -13.75
CA ILE A 29 7.33 -2.74 -14.47
C ILE A 29 8.70 -3.33 -14.21
N GLY A 30 9.52 -3.41 -15.28
CA GLY A 30 10.88 -3.95 -15.21
C GLY A 30 10.89 -5.47 -15.09
N ASN A 31 11.87 -6.00 -14.35
CA ASN A 31 12.13 -7.44 -14.22
C ASN A 31 11.70 -8.03 -12.87
N LEU A 32 11.27 -7.18 -11.94
CA LEU A 32 10.66 -7.56 -10.68
C LEU A 32 9.20 -7.14 -10.66
N HIS A 33 8.30 -8.10 -10.53
CA HIS A 33 6.87 -7.84 -10.42
C HIS A 33 6.35 -8.29 -9.05
N ASN A 34 5.46 -7.52 -8.44
CA ASN A 34 4.91 -7.86 -7.14
C ASN A 34 3.53 -7.26 -6.90
N TRP A 35 2.80 -7.83 -5.94
CA TRP A 35 1.51 -7.37 -5.47
C TRP A 35 1.63 -6.53 -4.21
N TYR A 36 0.84 -5.46 -4.15
CA TYR A 36 0.75 -4.58 -2.99
C TYR A 36 -0.71 -4.39 -2.58
N SER A 37 -0.99 -4.59 -1.29
CA SER A 37 -2.34 -4.45 -0.76
C SER A 37 -2.59 -3.09 -0.13
N ALA A 38 -3.87 -2.71 -0.09
CA ALA A 38 -4.34 -1.53 0.63
C ALA A 38 -4.09 -1.62 2.14
N ALA A 39 -4.06 -2.83 2.70
CA ALA A 39 -3.78 -3.05 4.12
C ALA A 39 -2.32 -2.81 4.52
N GLY A 40 -1.43 -2.53 3.57
CA GLY A 40 -0.03 -2.21 3.84
C GLY A 40 0.95 -3.38 3.72
N CYS A 41 0.51 -4.55 3.28
CA CYS A 41 1.35 -5.72 3.08
C CYS A 41 1.60 -6.04 1.61
N GLU A 42 2.50 -6.98 1.35
CA GLU A 42 2.68 -7.63 0.08
C GLU A 42 1.95 -8.97 0.09
N ILE A 43 1.32 -9.34 -1.01
CA ILE A 43 0.38 -10.46 -1.03
C ILE A 43 1.03 -11.70 -1.64
N GLU A 44 0.85 -12.83 -0.97
CA GLU A 44 0.99 -14.15 -1.55
C GLU A 44 -0.33 -14.57 -2.19
N ILE A 45 -0.41 -14.55 -3.52
CA ILE A 45 -1.67 -14.70 -4.24
C ILE A 45 -2.13 -16.15 -4.33
N GLY A 46 -1.23 -17.09 -4.54
CA GLY A 46 -1.59 -18.50 -4.74
C GLY A 46 -2.32 -19.16 -3.58
N ARG A 47 -2.24 -18.60 -2.37
CA ARG A 47 -2.88 -19.15 -1.16
C ARG A 47 -4.14 -18.43 -0.72
N THR A 48 -4.35 -17.21 -1.16
CA THR A 48 -5.50 -16.41 -0.72
C THR A 48 -6.70 -16.56 -1.62
N GLY A 49 -6.56 -17.15 -2.81
CA GLY A 49 -7.63 -17.31 -3.78
C GLY A 49 -8.21 -16.01 -4.33
N GLN A 50 -7.56 -14.88 -4.05
CA GLN A 50 -8.09 -13.56 -4.39
C GLN A 50 -7.98 -13.21 -5.86
N ILE A 51 -7.07 -13.84 -6.59
CA ILE A 51 -6.88 -13.59 -8.02
C ILE A 51 -6.67 -14.92 -8.71
N SER A 52 -7.74 -15.43 -9.33
CA SER A 52 -7.77 -16.77 -9.93
C SER A 52 -6.85 -16.96 -11.13
N ASP A 53 -6.52 -15.88 -11.83
CA ASP A 53 -5.82 -15.93 -13.11
C ASP A 53 -4.32 -15.64 -13.02
N GLN A 54 -3.85 -15.21 -11.86
CA GLN A 54 -2.43 -14.97 -11.59
C GLN A 54 -2.03 -15.67 -10.30
N GLN A 55 -1.55 -16.87 -10.44
CA GLN A 55 -1.20 -17.77 -9.32
C GLN A 55 0.17 -17.50 -8.72
N ASP A 56 0.90 -16.55 -9.28
CA ASP A 56 2.25 -16.22 -8.86
C ASP A 56 2.26 -14.92 -8.03
N GLY A 57 2.93 -14.96 -6.90
CA GLY A 57 3.20 -13.82 -6.04
C GLY A 57 4.28 -12.90 -6.63
N LEU A 58 5.43 -12.82 -5.97
CA LEU A 58 6.57 -12.07 -6.47
C LEU A 58 7.27 -12.82 -7.62
N ARG A 59 7.39 -12.16 -8.77
CA ARG A 59 8.12 -12.67 -9.94
C ARG A 59 9.48 -12.02 -10.07
N TRP A 60 10.49 -12.84 -10.08
CA TRP A 60 11.82 -12.42 -10.46
C TRP A 60 12.64 -13.61 -10.97
N PRO A 61 13.22 -13.56 -12.18
CA PRO A 61 12.92 -12.59 -13.25
C PRO A 61 11.48 -12.70 -13.72
N ALA A 62 10.85 -11.56 -14.06
CA ALA A 62 9.43 -11.46 -14.44
C ALA A 62 9.03 -12.32 -15.65
N PHE A 63 10.02 -12.75 -16.44
CA PHE A 63 9.88 -13.67 -17.56
C PHE A 63 9.31 -15.04 -17.14
N TYR A 64 9.59 -15.49 -15.92
CA TYR A 64 9.10 -16.79 -15.40
C TYR A 64 7.77 -16.60 -14.70
N ARG A 65 6.67 -16.93 -15.37
CA ARG A 65 5.30 -16.68 -14.88
C ARG A 65 4.85 -17.56 -13.72
N VAL A 66 5.48 -18.70 -13.49
CA VAL A 66 5.02 -19.73 -12.55
C VAL A 66 5.88 -19.78 -11.28
N GLN A 67 6.88 -18.93 -11.21
CA GLN A 67 7.83 -18.94 -10.10
C GLN A 67 7.46 -17.85 -9.10
N ASP A 68 6.93 -18.27 -7.96
CA ASP A 68 6.72 -17.42 -6.81
C ASP A 68 8.00 -17.40 -5.95
N ASN A 69 8.65 -16.23 -5.89
CA ASN A 69 9.91 -16.05 -5.16
C ASN A 69 9.69 -15.51 -3.73
N GLN A 70 8.44 -15.32 -3.33
CA GLN A 70 8.10 -14.79 -2.01
C GLN A 70 6.92 -15.55 -1.43
N ALA A 71 7.16 -16.27 -0.34
CA ALA A 71 6.09 -17.00 0.35
C ALA A 71 5.12 -16.06 1.07
N ALA A 72 5.63 -15.03 1.72
CA ALA A 72 4.83 -14.05 2.46
C ALA A 72 5.71 -12.85 2.87
N LYS A 73 5.11 -11.66 2.96
CA LYS A 73 5.75 -10.49 3.54
C LYS A 73 4.75 -9.67 4.34
N GLY A 74 5.03 -9.50 5.61
CA GLY A 74 4.21 -8.75 6.54
C GLY A 74 4.97 -7.58 7.16
N LEU A 75 4.22 -6.62 7.66
CA LEU A 75 4.72 -5.49 8.43
C LEU A 75 4.17 -5.58 9.85
N TRP A 76 5.06 -5.48 10.83
CA TRP A 76 4.71 -5.50 12.24
C TRP A 76 5.17 -4.21 12.89
N LEU A 77 4.29 -3.58 13.66
CA LEU A 77 4.58 -2.40 14.46
C LEU A 77 4.46 -2.77 15.91
N GLY A 78 5.46 -2.43 16.71
CA GLY A 78 5.50 -2.72 18.14
C GLY A 78 5.71 -1.47 18.98
N ALA A 79 5.12 -1.44 20.19
CA ALA A 79 5.32 -0.41 21.19
C ALA A 79 5.35 -1.03 22.59
N LYS A 80 6.00 -0.34 23.53
CA LYS A 80 6.03 -0.69 24.96
C LYS A 80 5.15 0.26 25.76
N ASN A 81 4.65 -0.23 26.91
CA ASN A 81 3.88 0.56 27.87
C ASN A 81 2.74 1.34 27.20
N PHE A 82 2.00 0.65 26.34
CA PHE A 82 1.01 1.27 25.46
C PHE A 82 -0.38 1.22 26.10
N TYR A 83 -1.02 2.38 26.21
CA TYR A 83 -2.43 2.48 26.57
C TYR A 83 -3.31 2.45 25.31
N ASP A 84 -4.24 1.52 25.24
CA ASP A 84 -5.19 1.41 24.15
C ASP A 84 -6.51 2.09 24.58
N PRO A 85 -6.86 3.25 24.00
CA PRO A 85 -8.03 4.01 24.42
C PRO A 85 -9.35 3.40 23.96
N VAL A 86 -9.33 2.52 22.96
CA VAL A 86 -10.55 1.89 22.43
C VAL A 86 -11.03 0.78 23.35
N VAL A 87 -10.10 0.01 23.92
CA VAL A 87 -10.42 -1.07 24.86
C VAL A 87 -10.14 -0.70 26.32
N GLU A 88 -9.68 0.54 26.57
CA GLU A 88 -9.33 1.09 27.89
C GLU A 88 -8.35 0.19 28.67
N LYS A 89 -7.29 -0.28 27.98
CA LYS A 89 -6.36 -1.25 28.54
C LYS A 89 -4.91 -0.85 28.30
N GLU A 90 -4.09 -1.06 29.33
CA GLU A 90 -2.63 -0.96 29.26
C GLU A 90 -2.02 -2.29 28.81
N TYR A 91 -1.04 -2.20 27.91
CA TYR A 91 -0.26 -3.32 27.42
C TYR A 91 1.22 -3.04 27.71
N GLU A 92 1.89 -4.01 28.30
CA GLU A 92 3.35 -3.97 28.41
C GLU A 92 4.01 -3.96 27.03
N HIS A 93 3.44 -4.76 26.10
CA HIS A 93 3.83 -4.81 24.70
C HIS A 93 2.57 -4.83 23.83
N LYS A 94 2.43 -3.86 22.96
CA LYS A 94 1.38 -3.82 21.93
C LYS A 94 2.02 -4.11 20.58
N VAL A 95 1.41 -5.00 19.81
CA VAL A 95 1.82 -5.31 18.43
C VAL A 95 0.62 -5.17 17.51
N VAL A 96 0.82 -4.53 16.39
CA VAL A 96 -0.12 -4.44 15.28
C VAL A 96 0.56 -4.96 14.03
N HIS A 97 -0.11 -5.77 13.24
CA HIS A 97 0.48 -6.36 12.05
C HIS A 97 -0.41 -6.26 10.83
N ALA A 98 0.20 -6.05 9.67
CA ALA A 98 -0.38 -6.23 8.36
C ALA A 98 0.26 -7.47 7.73
N GLY A 99 -0.43 -8.60 7.82
CA GLY A 99 0.06 -9.86 7.30
C GLY A 99 -0.54 -10.21 5.95
N PRO A 100 0.17 -10.96 5.10
CA PRO A 100 -0.31 -11.34 3.78
C PRO A 100 -1.51 -12.30 3.84
N ARG A 101 -1.68 -13.04 4.92
CA ARG A 101 -2.73 -14.04 5.09
C ARG A 101 -4.00 -13.50 5.75
N HIS A 102 -3.95 -12.32 6.31
CA HIS A 102 -5.04 -11.71 7.05
C HIS A 102 -5.30 -10.30 6.52
N LEU A 103 -5.88 -10.23 5.34
CA LEU A 103 -6.29 -8.95 4.73
C LEU A 103 -7.51 -8.35 5.44
N ASP A 104 -8.22 -9.18 6.20
CA ASP A 104 -9.46 -8.83 6.90
C ASP A 104 -9.28 -8.72 8.42
N ILE A 105 -8.08 -8.40 8.91
CA ILE A 105 -7.92 -8.17 10.33
C ILE A 105 -8.67 -6.89 10.69
N VAL A 106 -9.90 -7.11 11.09
CA VAL A 106 -10.80 -6.06 11.52
C VAL A 106 -10.18 -5.40 12.75
N GLY A 107 -9.82 -4.13 12.61
CA GLY A 107 -9.38 -3.31 13.72
C GLY A 107 -7.88 -3.13 13.89
N GLU A 108 -6.99 -3.86 13.23
CA GLU A 108 -5.54 -3.61 13.35
C GLU A 108 -5.02 -2.63 12.30
N THR A 109 -5.43 -2.80 11.04
CA THR A 109 -5.07 -1.91 9.95
C THR A 109 -6.30 -1.46 9.18
N ILE A 110 -6.39 -0.17 8.94
CA ILE A 110 -7.50 0.48 8.23
C ILE A 110 -6.94 1.13 6.98
N PRO A 111 -7.19 0.58 5.79
CA PRO A 111 -6.77 1.20 4.55
C PRO A 111 -7.44 2.55 4.31
N LEU A 112 -6.66 3.56 3.99
CA LEU A 112 -7.13 4.90 3.67
C LEU A 112 -7.00 5.19 2.17
N GLU A 113 -5.86 4.82 1.57
CA GLU A 113 -5.58 5.06 0.17
C GLU A 113 -4.70 3.95 -0.42
N LEU A 114 -4.96 3.59 -1.68
CA LEU A 114 -4.09 2.79 -2.52
C LEU A 114 -4.22 3.27 -3.96
N THR A 115 -3.22 3.98 -4.46
CA THR A 115 -3.25 4.65 -5.77
C THR A 115 -2.01 4.31 -6.56
N MET A 116 -2.17 3.96 -7.83
CA MET A 116 -1.07 3.73 -8.76
C MET A 116 -0.93 4.90 -9.73
N TYR A 117 0.26 5.47 -9.75
CA TYR A 117 0.66 6.50 -10.70
C TYR A 117 1.61 5.90 -11.74
N GLY A 118 1.44 6.29 -13.00
CA GLY A 118 2.35 5.93 -14.07
C GLY A 118 2.87 7.17 -14.78
N ARG A 119 4.12 7.12 -15.26
CA ARG A 119 4.64 8.16 -16.16
C ARG A 119 3.87 8.18 -17.48
N TYR A 120 3.33 7.04 -17.88
CA TYR A 120 2.48 6.84 -19.06
C TYR A 120 1.46 5.74 -18.76
N ASP A 121 0.36 5.76 -19.50
CA ASP A 121 -0.63 4.68 -19.48
C ASP A 121 -0.22 3.53 -20.40
N HIS A 122 -0.89 2.38 -20.26
CA HIS A 122 -0.72 1.29 -21.21
C HIS A 122 -1.21 1.70 -22.61
N PRO A 123 -0.44 1.42 -23.65
CA PRO A 123 -0.92 1.68 -24.99
C PRO A 123 -2.11 0.75 -25.30
N ASN A 124 -3.16 1.33 -25.88
CA ASN A 124 -4.24 0.53 -26.43
C ASN A 124 -3.70 -0.29 -27.62
N VAL A 125 -3.78 -1.60 -27.52
CA VAL A 125 -3.40 -2.50 -28.61
C VAL A 125 -4.65 -2.87 -29.39
N PHE A 126 -4.61 -2.62 -30.69
CA PHE A 126 -5.66 -3.02 -31.63
C PHE A 126 -5.17 -4.16 -32.51
N VAL A 127 -5.98 -5.17 -32.69
CA VAL A 127 -5.75 -6.28 -33.63
C VAL A 127 -6.89 -6.27 -34.67
N ASP A 128 -6.53 -6.08 -35.92
CA ASP A 128 -7.48 -5.97 -37.02
C ASP A 128 -8.59 -4.90 -36.85
N GLY A 129 -8.26 -3.83 -36.10
CA GLY A 129 -9.17 -2.73 -35.80
C GLY A 129 -10.02 -2.91 -34.54
N ASP A 130 -9.98 -4.06 -33.91
CA ASP A 130 -10.65 -4.33 -32.66
C ASP A 130 -9.67 -4.13 -31.48
N PRO A 131 -10.11 -3.53 -30.34
CA PRO A 131 -9.27 -3.42 -29.16
C PRO A 131 -8.91 -4.82 -28.65
N SER A 132 -7.62 -5.08 -28.49
CA SER A 132 -7.15 -6.31 -27.87
C SER A 132 -7.58 -6.32 -26.40
N THR A 133 -8.44 -7.29 -26.06
CA THR A 133 -8.79 -7.55 -24.65
C THR A 133 -7.62 -8.23 -23.96
N ASN A 134 -6.66 -7.44 -23.49
CA ASN A 134 -5.61 -7.96 -22.66
C ASN A 134 -6.13 -8.00 -21.21
N LEU A 135 -6.19 -9.18 -20.62
CA LEU A 135 -6.70 -9.41 -19.27
C LEU A 135 -5.78 -8.91 -18.13
N GLN A 136 -4.80 -8.07 -18.43
CA GLN A 136 -3.83 -7.58 -17.46
C GLN A 136 -4.25 -6.27 -16.76
N TYR A 137 -5.52 -6.12 -16.47
CA TYR A 137 -6.08 -4.90 -15.85
C TYR A 137 -5.61 -4.62 -14.41
N LEU A 138 -4.85 -5.52 -13.80
CA LEU A 138 -4.43 -5.35 -12.41
C LEU A 138 -3.21 -4.44 -12.24
N ASP A 139 -2.54 -4.09 -13.33
CA ASP A 139 -1.48 -3.08 -13.39
C ASP A 139 -1.96 -1.75 -14.01
N GLU A 140 -3.27 -1.57 -14.08
CA GLU A 140 -3.89 -0.34 -14.57
C GLU A 140 -3.50 0.86 -13.69
N VAL A 141 -3.16 1.95 -14.36
CA VAL A 141 -2.74 3.20 -13.75
C VAL A 141 -3.96 4.03 -13.40
N ASP A 142 -4.08 4.45 -12.14
CA ASP A 142 -5.17 5.33 -11.72
C ASP A 142 -4.95 6.77 -12.24
N PHE A 143 -3.69 7.22 -12.27
CA PHE A 143 -3.31 8.55 -12.73
C PHE A 143 -2.02 8.53 -13.55
N VAL A 144 -2.00 9.29 -14.63
CA VAL A 144 -0.78 9.54 -15.42
C VAL A 144 -0.12 10.83 -14.95
N ASP A 145 1.16 10.71 -14.59
CA ASP A 145 2.02 11.82 -14.19
C ASP A 145 3.35 11.72 -14.96
N PRO A 146 3.53 12.48 -16.05
CA PRO A 146 4.73 12.41 -16.88
C PRO A 146 6.01 12.84 -16.15
N ASP A 147 5.89 13.58 -15.05
CA ASP A 147 7.02 14.12 -14.28
C ASP A 147 7.48 13.17 -13.15
N LEU A 148 6.92 11.96 -13.08
CA LEU A 148 7.33 10.96 -12.09
C LEU A 148 8.83 10.64 -12.23
N PRO A 149 9.56 10.50 -11.10
CA PRO A 149 10.96 10.08 -11.12
C PRO A 149 11.14 8.59 -11.46
N SER A 150 10.06 7.81 -11.42
CA SER A 150 10.00 6.37 -11.71
C SER A 150 9.00 6.09 -12.83
N ASP A 151 9.01 4.90 -13.41
CA ASP A 151 8.03 4.54 -14.44
C ASP A 151 6.65 4.26 -13.84
N ARG A 152 6.63 3.71 -12.61
CA ARG A 152 5.43 3.51 -11.79
C ARG A 152 5.70 3.88 -10.35
N LYS A 153 4.65 4.35 -9.69
CA LYS A 153 4.63 4.62 -8.25
C LYS A 153 3.31 4.13 -7.67
N ILE A 154 3.37 3.34 -6.60
CA ILE A 154 2.20 3.07 -5.76
C ILE A 154 2.31 3.93 -4.52
N TYR A 155 1.23 4.63 -4.18
CA TYR A 155 1.06 5.33 -2.92
C TYR A 155 -0.02 4.65 -2.09
N ASN A 156 0.28 4.42 -0.82
CA ASN A 156 -0.62 3.73 0.09
C ASN A 156 -0.61 4.41 1.45
N GLU A 157 -1.79 4.70 2.00
CA GLU A 157 -1.97 5.15 3.38
C GLU A 157 -2.78 4.14 4.18
N VAL A 158 -2.32 3.87 5.38
CA VAL A 158 -2.96 2.92 6.31
C VAL A 158 -2.97 3.54 7.70
N GLN A 159 -4.14 3.57 8.33
CA GLN A 159 -4.26 3.88 9.75
C GLN A 159 -4.16 2.58 10.54
N THR A 160 -3.54 2.63 11.71
CA THR A 160 -3.40 1.45 12.57
C THR A 160 -4.13 1.63 13.91
N SER A 161 -4.50 0.53 14.54
CA SER A 161 -5.09 0.51 15.89
C SER A 161 -4.11 0.93 17.00
N MET A 162 -2.91 1.37 16.64
CA MET A 162 -1.88 1.93 17.54
C MET A 162 -1.88 3.46 17.51
N GLY A 163 -2.79 4.11 16.76
CA GLY A 163 -2.77 5.56 16.57
C GLY A 163 -1.62 6.05 15.71
N VAL A 164 -1.04 5.17 14.91
CA VAL A 164 0.03 5.47 13.96
C VAL A 164 -0.50 5.34 12.54
N LYS A 165 -0.33 6.38 11.75
CA LYS A 165 -0.56 6.35 10.31
C LYS A 165 0.73 5.93 9.62
N MET A 166 0.64 4.95 8.73
CA MET A 166 1.71 4.54 7.83
C MET A 166 1.42 5.09 6.43
N LYS A 167 2.39 5.77 5.86
CA LYS A 167 2.43 6.11 4.44
C LYS A 167 3.52 5.27 3.80
N ARG A 168 3.17 4.58 2.72
CA ARG A 168 4.10 3.76 1.95
C ARG A 168 4.10 4.22 0.50
N THR A 169 5.29 4.49 -0.03
CA THR A 169 5.48 4.79 -1.44
C THR A 169 6.41 3.75 -2.05
N ILE A 170 5.98 3.15 -3.15
CA ILE A 170 6.74 2.10 -3.85
C ILE A 170 7.05 2.60 -5.26
N TYR A 171 8.33 2.59 -5.62
CA TYR A 171 8.81 3.01 -6.93
C TYR A 171 9.35 1.81 -7.70
N SER A 172 9.03 1.76 -8.99
CA SER A 172 9.50 0.74 -9.92
C SER A 172 10.04 1.37 -11.20
N PHE A 173 11.05 0.74 -11.79
CA PHE A 173 11.81 1.26 -12.92
C PHE A 173 11.95 0.20 -14.01
N SER A 174 11.86 0.62 -15.29
CA SER A 174 12.10 -0.22 -16.45
C SER A 174 13.56 -0.16 -16.94
N HIS A 175 14.35 0.80 -16.43
CA HIS A 175 15.75 0.95 -16.83
C HIS A 175 16.57 -0.31 -16.49
N PRO A 176 17.42 -0.83 -17.39
CA PRO A 176 18.16 -2.08 -17.20
C PRO A 176 18.96 -2.17 -15.89
N GLU A 177 19.50 -1.06 -15.40
CA GLU A 177 20.26 -1.03 -14.14
C GLU A 177 19.37 -0.99 -12.89
N HIS A 178 18.07 -0.65 -13.04
CA HIS A 178 17.13 -0.44 -11.93
C HIS A 178 15.91 -1.34 -11.96
N GLN A 179 15.77 -2.22 -12.94
CA GLN A 179 14.59 -3.06 -13.17
C GLN A 179 14.48 -4.27 -12.23
N ASN A 180 15.50 -4.55 -11.42
CA ASN A 180 15.58 -5.75 -10.58
C ASN A 180 15.22 -5.50 -9.10
N TYR A 181 14.74 -4.32 -8.77
CA TYR A 181 14.31 -3.97 -7.41
C TYR A 181 13.21 -2.92 -7.42
N HIS A 182 12.46 -2.88 -6.31
CA HIS A 182 11.57 -1.78 -5.98
C HIS A 182 12.14 -1.00 -4.80
N ILE A 183 12.02 0.32 -4.83
CA ILE A 183 12.32 1.17 -3.68
C ILE A 183 11.02 1.35 -2.90
N GLN A 184 11.05 1.04 -1.61
CA GLN A 184 9.92 1.26 -0.72
C GLN A 184 10.30 2.27 0.35
N GLU A 185 9.57 3.37 0.41
CA GLU A 185 9.67 4.40 1.41
C GLU A 185 8.52 4.26 2.40
N TYR A 186 8.82 4.24 3.68
CA TYR A 186 7.83 4.20 4.76
C TYR A 186 7.95 5.42 5.64
N VAL A 187 6.83 6.10 5.88
CA VAL A 187 6.72 7.21 6.83
C VAL A 187 5.68 6.85 7.88
N PHE A 188 6.08 6.85 9.15
CA PHE A 188 5.20 6.58 10.28
C PHE A 188 4.91 7.88 11.02
N ILE A 189 3.63 8.17 11.23
CA ILE A 189 3.14 9.39 11.86
C ILE A 189 2.29 9.00 13.06
N ASN A 190 2.72 9.35 14.27
CA ASN A 190 1.89 9.25 15.45
C ASN A 190 0.86 10.38 15.40
N ASN A 191 -0.35 10.06 14.98
CA ASN A 191 -1.45 11.02 14.83
C ASN A 191 -2.55 10.87 15.89
N GLY A 192 -2.47 9.82 16.72
CA GLY A 192 -3.46 9.56 17.76
C GLY A 192 -4.86 9.23 17.26
N CYS A 193 -4.99 8.86 15.99
CA CYS A 193 -6.24 8.41 15.38
C CYS A 193 -6.28 6.89 15.37
N PHE A 194 -7.39 6.30 15.82
CA PHE A 194 -7.55 4.84 15.94
C PHE A 194 -8.61 4.28 14.99
N ASN A 195 -9.23 5.13 14.19
CA ASN A 195 -10.32 4.79 13.30
C ASN A 195 -10.18 5.44 11.91
N LYS A 196 -11.26 5.37 11.10
CA LYS A 196 -11.28 5.87 9.71
C LYS A 196 -11.46 7.38 9.59
N ASP A 197 -12.07 8.04 10.56
CA ASP A 197 -12.38 9.48 10.47
C ASP A 197 -11.13 10.35 10.60
N CYS A 198 -10.06 9.76 11.13
CA CYS A 198 -8.77 10.41 11.36
C CYS A 198 -8.83 11.62 12.31
N ASP A 199 -9.84 11.68 13.15
CA ASP A 199 -9.86 12.60 14.28
C ASP A 199 -8.91 12.10 15.38
N ILE A 200 -8.35 13.04 16.14
CA ILE A 200 -7.45 12.68 17.25
C ILE A 200 -8.32 12.23 18.43
N GLU A 201 -8.31 10.94 18.71
CA GLU A 201 -9.04 10.36 19.85
C GLU A 201 -8.19 10.37 21.09
N TYR A 202 -6.92 10.00 20.96
CA TYR A 202 -5.99 9.97 22.08
C TYR A 202 -4.54 10.15 21.63
N GLN A 203 -3.91 11.20 22.09
CA GLN A 203 -2.52 11.47 21.76
C GLN A 203 -1.61 11.07 22.90
N GLN A 204 -0.77 10.10 22.69
CA GLN A 204 0.24 9.62 23.63
C GLN A 204 1.61 9.50 22.99
N THR A 205 2.64 9.55 23.84
CA THR A 205 3.99 9.19 23.40
C THR A 205 4.08 7.68 23.23
N ILE A 206 4.53 7.22 22.09
CA ILE A 206 4.73 5.80 21.82
C ILE A 206 6.17 5.43 22.21
N GLU A 207 6.30 4.66 23.27
CA GLU A 207 7.60 4.22 23.77
C GLU A 207 8.12 3.00 23.02
N GLY A 208 9.41 2.99 22.71
CA GLY A 208 10.08 1.83 22.12
C GLY A 208 9.48 1.39 20.80
N PHE A 209 9.01 2.35 19.98
CA PHE A 209 8.44 2.05 18.67
C PHE A 209 9.41 1.27 17.80
N GLN A 210 8.97 0.14 17.29
CA GLN A 210 9.74 -0.76 16.44
C GLN A 210 8.94 -1.14 15.20
N VAL A 211 9.65 -1.23 14.09
CA VAL A 211 9.12 -1.71 12.81
C VAL A 211 9.86 -2.99 12.44
N TYR A 212 9.12 -4.04 12.15
CA TYR A 212 9.67 -5.31 11.70
C TYR A 212 9.03 -5.73 10.38
N LEU A 213 9.88 -6.04 9.41
CA LEU A 213 9.50 -6.57 8.10
C LEU A 213 9.90 -8.05 8.05
N GLN A 214 8.93 -8.90 7.78
CA GLN A 214 9.12 -10.35 7.67
C GLN A 214 8.83 -10.82 6.25
#